data_a8899984dbedbd3be3dbb25ab683a8ef
#
_entry.id   a8899984dbedbd3be3dbb25ab683a8ef
#
_cell.length_a   1.000
_cell.length_b   1.000
_cell.length_c   1.000
_cell.angle_alpha   90.00
_cell.angle_beta   90.00
_cell.angle_gamma   90.00
#
_symmetry.space_group_name_H-M   'P 1'
#
loop_
_entity.id
_entity.type
_entity.pdbx_description
1 polymer ?
#
loop_
_entity_poly.entity_id
_entity_poly.type
_entity_poly.pdbx_seq_one_letter_code
_entity_poly.pdbx_strand_id
1 'polypeptide(L)'
;MLSKQRGLVCHPAHGHEDGTLANALVYHCGIEHLGTVQGEDRPGIVHRLDRDTSGLMLAAKDDDTQRALQNLIRTRTLDRRYITLVHGEIVMDEGTINTGIARSTRDRVKMAVSDDPFARQAITTFQVLERFEPARGDEGYTLVECHLYTGRTHQIRVHMRHIHHPLVGDPLYGKGNGRMNLDLDRQFLHSWSVQFEHPITGEVVSCRDELPWDLAAALEELHDRSLGRTAAGDVIVPQLGLLED
;
A
#
# COMPACT_ATOMS: atom_id res chain seq x y z
N MET A 1 -7.11 8.55 12.62
CA MET A 1 -6.13 8.00 11.66
C MET A 1 -4.94 7.48 12.44
N LEU A 2 -4.25 6.47 11.94
CA LEU A 2 -3.06 5.88 12.56
C LEU A 2 -2.06 5.46 11.47
N SER A 3 -0.78 5.34 11.82
CA SER A 3 0.24 4.68 11.01
C SER A 3 0.42 3.25 11.50
N LYS A 4 0.18 2.27 10.62
CA LYS A 4 0.35 0.85 10.92
C LYS A 4 1.79 0.43 10.66
N GLN A 5 2.44 -0.16 11.64
CA GLN A 5 3.76 -0.78 11.47
C GLN A 5 3.70 -2.07 10.63
N ARG A 6 4.83 -2.46 10.04
CA ARG A 6 5.00 -3.79 9.41
C ARG A 6 4.78 -4.91 10.42
N GLY A 7 4.42 -6.09 9.96
CA GLY A 7 4.22 -7.28 10.78
C GLY A 7 2.86 -7.35 11.48
N LEU A 8 2.12 -6.25 11.56
CA LEU A 8 0.83 -6.18 12.24
C LEU A 8 -0.33 -6.53 11.30
N VAL A 9 -1.10 -7.56 11.63
CA VAL A 9 -2.33 -7.95 10.93
C VAL A 9 -3.47 -7.02 11.34
N CYS A 10 -4.33 -6.62 10.39
CA CYS A 10 -5.38 -5.63 10.67
C CYS A 10 -6.52 -6.16 11.55
N HIS A 11 -6.92 -7.41 11.41
CA HIS A 11 -8.02 -8.04 12.15
C HIS A 11 -7.81 -9.54 12.27
N PRO A 12 -8.45 -10.22 13.23
CA PRO A 12 -8.34 -11.66 13.40
C PRO A 12 -8.55 -12.43 12.10
N ALA A 13 -7.71 -13.41 11.85
CA ALA A 13 -7.74 -14.29 10.70
C ALA A 13 -7.06 -15.61 11.06
N HIS A 14 -7.22 -16.64 10.21
CA HIS A 14 -6.59 -17.93 10.42
C HIS A 14 -5.07 -17.81 10.64
N GLY A 15 -4.58 -18.30 11.77
CA GLY A 15 -3.19 -18.21 12.22
C GLY A 15 -2.80 -16.87 12.87
N HIS A 16 -3.76 -15.94 13.06
CA HIS A 16 -3.62 -14.67 13.77
C HIS A 16 -4.94 -14.33 14.45
N GLU A 17 -5.27 -15.09 15.50
CA GLU A 17 -6.55 -14.97 16.20
C GLU A 17 -6.56 -13.77 17.14
N ASP A 18 -5.39 -13.34 17.61
CA ASP A 18 -5.16 -12.19 18.48
C ASP A 18 -3.92 -11.37 18.04
N GLY A 19 -3.54 -10.36 18.83
CA GLY A 19 -2.39 -9.50 18.55
C GLY A 19 -2.56 -8.65 17.28
N THR A 20 -3.80 -8.39 16.86
CA THR A 20 -4.10 -7.63 15.64
C THR A 20 -4.32 -6.14 15.91
N LEU A 21 -4.35 -5.31 14.86
CA LEU A 21 -4.70 -3.90 14.99
C LEU A 21 -6.10 -3.70 15.60
N ALA A 22 -7.06 -4.56 15.27
CA ALA A 22 -8.40 -4.52 15.87
C ALA A 22 -8.34 -4.70 17.41
N ASN A 23 -7.53 -5.64 17.90
CA ASN A 23 -7.31 -5.80 19.34
C ASN A 23 -6.65 -4.56 19.98
N ALA A 24 -5.66 -3.96 19.30
CA ALA A 24 -5.04 -2.73 19.77
C ALA A 24 -6.01 -1.54 19.82
N LEU A 25 -6.91 -1.43 18.83
CA LEU A 25 -7.96 -0.41 18.82
C LEU A 25 -8.95 -0.61 19.98
N VAL A 26 -9.38 -1.83 20.25
CA VAL A 26 -10.25 -2.15 21.39
C VAL A 26 -9.56 -1.79 22.72
N TYR A 27 -8.29 -2.14 22.87
CA TYR A 27 -7.52 -1.81 24.06
C TYR A 27 -7.37 -0.28 24.26
N HIS A 28 -7.14 0.46 23.17
CA HIS A 28 -6.90 1.90 23.22
C HIS A 28 -8.18 2.72 23.39
N CYS A 29 -9.26 2.35 22.72
CA CYS A 29 -10.50 3.14 22.66
C CYS A 29 -11.60 2.61 23.57
N GLY A 30 -11.62 1.32 23.92
CA GLY A 30 -12.80 0.60 24.39
C GLY A 30 -13.67 0.15 23.21
N ILE A 31 -14.28 -1.03 23.33
CA ILE A 31 -15.14 -1.59 22.26
C ILE A 31 -16.37 -0.71 22.02
N GLU A 32 -16.89 -0.10 23.06
CA GLU A 32 -18.07 0.80 23.04
C GLU A 32 -17.82 2.11 22.29
N HIS A 33 -16.55 2.45 22.02
CA HIS A 33 -16.12 3.64 21.28
C HIS A 33 -15.53 3.28 19.92
N LEU A 34 -15.96 2.16 19.33
CA LEU A 34 -15.55 1.74 17.98
C LEU A 34 -16.78 1.34 17.16
N GLY A 35 -16.75 1.67 15.87
CA GLY A 35 -17.77 1.18 14.96
C GLY A 35 -17.68 -0.34 14.78
N THR A 36 -18.82 -1.03 14.78
CA THR A 36 -18.91 -2.49 14.69
C THR A 36 -19.64 -2.99 13.44
N VAL A 37 -19.82 -2.11 12.45
CA VAL A 37 -20.59 -2.38 11.20
C VAL A 37 -20.07 -3.60 10.43
N GLN A 38 -18.78 -3.94 10.57
CA GLN A 38 -18.17 -5.11 9.92
C GLN A 38 -18.14 -6.38 10.80
N GLY A 39 -18.82 -6.35 11.93
CA GLY A 39 -18.83 -7.43 12.92
C GLY A 39 -17.83 -7.21 14.05
N GLU A 40 -17.99 -8.01 15.10
CA GLU A 40 -17.23 -7.92 16.35
C GLU A 40 -15.72 -8.21 16.18
N ASP A 41 -15.35 -8.93 15.14
CA ASP A 41 -13.94 -9.22 14.84
C ASP A 41 -13.19 -8.05 14.19
N ARG A 42 -13.89 -6.97 13.81
CA ARG A 42 -13.34 -5.85 13.04
C ARG A 42 -13.76 -4.48 13.58
N PRO A 43 -13.74 -4.26 14.89
CA PRO A 43 -14.18 -3.00 15.47
C PRO A 43 -13.31 -1.85 14.94
N GLY A 44 -13.98 -0.80 14.47
CA GLY A 44 -13.35 0.40 13.93
C GLY A 44 -12.67 0.26 12.56
N ILE A 45 -12.49 -0.95 12.04
CA ILE A 45 -11.76 -1.17 10.79
C ILE A 45 -12.58 -0.70 9.59
N VAL A 46 -12.05 0.26 8.83
CA VAL A 46 -12.66 0.84 7.63
C VAL A 46 -12.10 0.17 6.37
N HIS A 47 -10.80 -0.02 6.31
CA HIS A 47 -10.07 -0.71 5.25
C HIS A 47 -8.87 -1.47 5.84
N ARG A 48 -8.10 -2.14 5.00
CA ARG A 48 -6.97 -2.95 5.46
C ARG A 48 -5.72 -2.70 4.64
N LEU A 49 -4.58 -2.90 5.29
CA LEU A 49 -3.27 -3.10 4.66
C LEU A 49 -2.84 -4.57 4.84
N ASP A 50 -1.94 -5.06 3.99
CA ASP A 50 -1.31 -6.35 4.19
C ASP A 50 -0.46 -6.33 5.47
N ARG A 51 -0.17 -7.50 6.05
CA ARG A 51 0.59 -7.62 7.29
C ARG A 51 1.89 -6.79 7.26
N ASP A 52 2.65 -6.94 6.17
CA ASP A 52 3.98 -6.33 6.05
C ASP A 52 3.98 -5.01 5.25
N THR A 53 2.80 -4.49 4.89
CA THR A 53 2.62 -3.13 4.38
C THR A 53 2.47 -2.18 5.56
N SER A 54 3.26 -1.12 5.57
CA SER A 54 3.23 -0.04 6.57
C SER A 54 2.40 1.17 6.11
N GLY A 55 2.11 2.10 7.03
CA GLY A 55 1.56 3.39 6.72
C GLY A 55 0.12 3.64 7.15
N LEU A 56 -0.47 4.68 6.59
CA LEU A 56 -1.73 5.26 7.03
C LEU A 56 -2.93 4.33 6.89
N MET A 57 -3.70 4.25 7.97
CA MET A 57 -5.00 3.60 8.02
C MET A 57 -6.04 4.45 8.75
N LEU A 58 -7.30 4.31 8.31
CA LEU A 58 -8.46 4.90 8.98
C LEU A 58 -9.11 3.89 9.92
N ALA A 59 -9.44 4.36 11.11
CA ALA A 59 -10.32 3.65 12.05
C ALA A 59 -11.47 4.57 12.47
N ALA A 60 -12.66 4.01 12.59
CA ALA A 60 -13.87 4.74 12.97
C ALA A 60 -14.22 4.48 14.44
N LYS A 61 -14.57 5.54 15.18
CA LYS A 61 -14.93 5.49 16.60
C LYS A 61 -16.45 5.29 16.84
N ASP A 62 -17.23 5.26 15.78
CA ASP A 62 -18.67 4.99 15.82
C ASP A 62 -19.13 4.38 14.50
N ASP A 63 -20.34 3.83 14.50
CA ASP A 63 -20.94 3.14 13.39
C ASP A 63 -21.27 4.07 12.20
N ASP A 64 -21.72 5.29 12.48
CA ASP A 64 -22.11 6.23 11.42
C ASP A 64 -20.90 6.72 10.64
N THR A 65 -19.83 7.08 11.35
CA THR A 65 -18.53 7.39 10.75
C THR A 65 -17.97 6.21 9.99
N GLN A 66 -18.09 4.97 10.52
CA GLN A 66 -17.61 3.78 9.82
C GLN A 66 -18.33 3.55 8.49
N ARG A 67 -19.67 3.65 8.48
CA ARG A 67 -20.50 3.53 7.26
C ARG A 67 -20.15 4.63 6.25
N ALA A 68 -20.00 5.85 6.73
CA ALA A 68 -19.68 7.00 5.89
C ALA A 68 -18.30 6.87 5.24
N LEU A 69 -17.26 6.51 5.98
CA LEU A 69 -15.91 6.28 5.45
C LEU A 69 -15.87 5.09 4.47
N GLN A 70 -16.60 4.02 4.74
CA GLN A 70 -16.75 2.91 3.80
C GLN A 70 -17.45 3.33 2.50
N ASN A 71 -18.40 4.25 2.60
CA ASN A 71 -19.06 4.83 1.44
C ASN A 71 -18.08 5.64 0.59
N LEU A 72 -17.18 6.44 1.18
CA LEU A 72 -16.12 7.15 0.44
C LEU A 72 -15.20 6.18 -0.32
N ILE A 73 -14.88 5.02 0.28
CA ILE A 73 -14.12 3.97 -0.43
C ILE A 73 -14.94 3.40 -1.59
N ARG A 74 -16.23 3.14 -1.38
CA ARG A 74 -17.12 2.57 -2.41
C ARG A 74 -17.34 3.52 -3.58
N THR A 75 -17.47 4.82 -3.30
CA THR A 75 -17.63 5.89 -4.30
C THR A 75 -16.30 6.35 -4.89
N ARG A 76 -15.15 5.83 -4.39
CA ARG A 76 -13.80 6.16 -4.85
C ARG A 76 -13.42 7.62 -4.62
N THR A 77 -13.98 8.24 -3.59
CA THR A 77 -13.71 9.63 -3.20
C THR A 77 -12.71 9.75 -2.05
N LEU A 78 -12.29 8.63 -1.47
CA LEU A 78 -11.19 8.56 -0.50
C LEU A 78 -9.89 8.35 -1.27
N ASP A 79 -9.05 9.40 -1.33
CA ASP A 79 -7.74 9.36 -1.97
C ASP A 79 -6.74 8.59 -1.08
N ARG A 80 -6.18 7.51 -1.59
CA ARG A 80 -5.18 6.67 -0.91
C ARG A 80 -4.00 6.46 -1.82
N ARG A 81 -2.85 6.97 -1.41
CA ARG A 81 -1.62 6.91 -2.18
C ARG A 81 -0.56 6.10 -1.47
N TYR A 82 0.19 5.36 -2.23
CA TYR A 82 1.19 4.41 -1.76
C TYR A 82 2.50 4.67 -2.48
N ILE A 83 3.61 4.62 -1.76
CA ILE A 83 4.94 4.58 -2.34
C ILE A 83 5.38 3.13 -2.46
N THR A 84 5.92 2.79 -3.61
CA THR A 84 6.50 1.47 -3.89
C THR A 84 7.75 1.58 -4.76
N LEU A 85 8.73 0.72 -4.48
CA LEU A 85 9.90 0.51 -5.34
C LEU A 85 9.70 -0.81 -6.09
N VAL A 86 9.90 -0.79 -7.41
CA VAL A 86 9.71 -1.95 -8.26
C VAL A 86 10.99 -2.30 -9.03
N HIS A 87 11.11 -3.57 -9.42
CA HIS A 87 12.20 -4.04 -10.26
C HIS A 87 12.08 -3.56 -11.71
N GLY A 88 13.20 -3.15 -12.28
CA GLY A 88 13.33 -2.71 -13.66
C GLY A 88 12.83 -1.29 -13.91
N GLU A 89 13.08 -0.81 -15.12
CA GLU A 89 12.70 0.52 -15.55
C GLU A 89 11.27 0.54 -16.12
N ILE A 90 10.38 1.33 -15.51
CA ILE A 90 9.10 1.69 -16.13
C ILE A 90 9.35 2.90 -17.03
N VAL A 91 9.25 2.70 -18.34
CA VAL A 91 9.58 3.73 -19.36
C VAL A 91 8.57 4.90 -19.35
N MET A 92 7.28 4.61 -19.15
CA MET A 92 6.22 5.63 -19.11
C MET A 92 6.14 6.29 -17.75
N ASP A 93 6.01 7.63 -17.71
CA ASP A 93 5.94 8.37 -16.44
C ASP A 93 4.65 8.13 -15.66
N GLU A 94 3.58 7.73 -16.32
CA GLU A 94 2.30 7.44 -15.69
C GLU A 94 1.54 6.32 -16.40
N GLY A 95 0.61 5.70 -15.70
CA GLY A 95 -0.24 4.68 -16.31
C GLY A 95 -1.42 4.27 -15.44
N THR A 96 -2.33 3.52 -16.06
CA THR A 96 -3.52 2.95 -15.40
C THR A 96 -3.56 1.45 -15.62
N ILE A 97 -3.69 0.68 -14.54
CA ILE A 97 -3.90 -0.76 -14.56
C ILE A 97 -5.35 -1.01 -14.13
N ASN A 98 -6.18 -1.48 -15.06
CA ASN A 98 -7.60 -1.78 -14.82
C ASN A 98 -7.86 -3.22 -15.23
N THR A 99 -7.96 -4.12 -14.26
CA THR A 99 -8.09 -5.56 -14.46
C THR A 99 -9.07 -6.18 -13.48
N GLY A 100 -9.46 -7.43 -13.72
CA GLY A 100 -10.07 -8.28 -12.71
C GLY A 100 -8.99 -8.90 -11.79
N ILE A 101 -9.24 -8.97 -10.49
CA ILE A 101 -8.40 -9.73 -9.54
C ILE A 101 -9.23 -10.84 -8.92
N ALA A 102 -8.69 -12.07 -8.96
CA ALA A 102 -9.24 -13.26 -8.33
C ALA A 102 -8.17 -14.00 -7.53
N ARG A 103 -8.58 -14.99 -6.74
CA ARG A 103 -7.64 -15.92 -6.09
C ARG A 103 -6.95 -16.77 -7.16
N SER A 104 -5.64 -16.92 -7.07
CA SER A 104 -4.89 -17.73 -8.01
C SER A 104 -5.37 -19.20 -7.97
N THR A 105 -5.57 -19.77 -9.16
CA THR A 105 -5.91 -21.19 -9.32
C THR A 105 -4.72 -22.12 -9.08
N ARG A 106 -3.49 -21.59 -9.23
CA ARG A 106 -2.23 -22.35 -9.08
C ARG A 106 -1.68 -22.31 -7.66
N ASP A 107 -1.94 -21.23 -6.94
CA ASP A 107 -1.43 -21.01 -5.58
C ASP A 107 -2.48 -20.25 -4.78
N ARG A 108 -3.17 -20.94 -3.88
CA ARG A 108 -4.28 -20.38 -3.10
C ARG A 108 -3.88 -19.26 -2.11
N VAL A 109 -2.59 -19.11 -1.83
CA VAL A 109 -2.08 -17.99 -1.00
C VAL A 109 -2.03 -16.71 -1.81
N LYS A 110 -1.92 -16.78 -3.14
CA LYS A 110 -1.78 -15.65 -4.05
C LYS A 110 -3.11 -15.20 -4.65
N MET A 111 -3.13 -13.92 -4.99
CA MET A 111 -4.10 -13.33 -5.92
C MET A 111 -3.45 -13.24 -7.31
N ALA A 112 -4.28 -13.15 -8.35
CA ALA A 112 -3.82 -13.00 -9.73
C ALA A 112 -4.78 -12.11 -10.53
N VAL A 113 -4.27 -11.45 -11.57
CA VAL A 113 -5.11 -10.88 -12.62
C VAL A 113 -5.85 -12.01 -13.32
N SER A 114 -7.13 -11.82 -13.59
CA SER A 114 -8.00 -12.83 -14.16
C SER A 114 -9.10 -12.19 -14.99
N ASP A 115 -9.38 -12.80 -16.14
CA ASP A 115 -10.51 -12.45 -17.01
C ASP A 115 -11.79 -13.23 -16.64
N ASP A 116 -11.76 -13.99 -15.53
CA ASP A 116 -12.93 -14.70 -15.00
C ASP A 116 -14.08 -13.71 -14.77
N PRO A 117 -15.32 -13.98 -15.22
CA PRO A 117 -16.47 -13.11 -14.98
C PRO A 117 -16.74 -12.79 -13.49
N PHE A 118 -16.28 -13.64 -12.57
CA PHE A 118 -16.38 -13.43 -11.12
C PHE A 118 -15.17 -12.71 -10.51
N ALA A 119 -14.12 -12.42 -11.32
CA ALA A 119 -13.00 -11.61 -10.84
C ALA A 119 -13.48 -10.20 -10.49
N ARG A 120 -12.97 -9.68 -9.38
CA ARG A 120 -13.40 -8.37 -8.88
C ARG A 120 -12.59 -7.27 -9.55
N GLN A 121 -13.25 -6.32 -10.18
CA GLN A 121 -12.59 -5.16 -10.79
C GLN A 121 -11.64 -4.49 -9.81
N ALA A 122 -10.42 -4.21 -10.29
CA ALA A 122 -9.36 -3.53 -9.60
C ALA A 122 -8.77 -2.43 -10.49
N ILE A 123 -8.64 -1.22 -9.94
CA ILE A 123 -8.11 -0.05 -10.67
C ILE A 123 -7.03 0.59 -9.81
N THR A 124 -5.82 0.68 -10.39
CA THR A 124 -4.67 1.39 -9.82
C THR A 124 -4.11 2.32 -10.89
N THR A 125 -3.97 3.60 -10.61
CA THR A 125 -3.10 4.47 -11.41
C THR A 125 -1.75 4.58 -10.73
N PHE A 126 -0.72 4.84 -11.53
CA PHE A 126 0.61 5.06 -11.02
C PHE A 126 1.28 6.24 -11.72
N GLN A 127 2.21 6.87 -11.04
CA GLN A 127 3.16 7.83 -11.59
C GLN A 127 4.56 7.47 -11.10
N VAL A 128 5.53 7.55 -12.03
CA VAL A 128 6.95 7.34 -11.73
C VAL A 128 7.48 8.57 -11.02
N LEU A 129 8.24 8.37 -9.97
CA LEU A 129 8.89 9.43 -9.21
C LEU A 129 10.36 9.56 -9.56
N GLU A 130 11.07 8.41 -9.61
CA GLU A 130 12.50 8.37 -9.86
C GLU A 130 12.88 7.01 -10.48
N ARG A 131 13.91 7.01 -11.35
CA ARG A 131 14.46 5.80 -11.97
C ARG A 131 15.90 5.61 -11.54
N PHE A 132 16.29 4.34 -11.40
CA PHE A 132 17.65 3.97 -10.96
C PHE A 132 18.27 3.00 -11.96
N GLU A 133 19.48 3.33 -12.40
CA GLU A 133 20.19 2.53 -13.41
C GLU A 133 20.46 1.09 -12.95
N PRO A 134 20.52 0.14 -13.89
CA PRO A 134 20.91 -1.24 -13.60
C PRO A 134 22.35 -1.33 -13.06
N ALA A 135 22.56 -2.28 -12.16
CA ALA A 135 23.91 -2.64 -11.70
C ALA A 135 24.12 -4.16 -11.83
N ARG A 136 25.34 -4.63 -11.51
CA ARG A 136 25.65 -6.05 -11.59
C ARG A 136 24.72 -6.88 -10.70
N GLY A 137 23.80 -7.61 -11.31
CA GLY A 137 22.89 -8.54 -10.64
C GLY A 137 21.45 -8.06 -10.51
N ASP A 138 21.12 -6.86 -11.03
CA ASP A 138 19.74 -6.36 -11.09
C ASP A 138 19.41 -5.67 -12.44
N GLU A 139 18.16 -5.38 -12.67
CA GLU A 139 17.64 -4.74 -13.89
C GLU A 139 17.36 -3.25 -13.69
N GLY A 140 17.91 -2.63 -12.64
CA GLY A 140 17.52 -1.29 -12.19
C GLY A 140 16.23 -1.30 -11.39
N TYR A 141 15.79 -0.12 -10.98
CA TYR A 141 14.58 0.04 -10.17
C TYR A 141 13.82 1.29 -10.59
N THR A 142 12.54 1.31 -10.23
CA THR A 142 11.69 2.50 -10.40
C THR A 142 10.92 2.77 -9.11
N LEU A 143 11.04 3.99 -8.59
CA LEU A 143 10.21 4.48 -7.48
C LEU A 143 8.91 5.01 -8.03
N VAL A 144 7.79 4.57 -7.46
CA VAL A 144 6.46 4.80 -8.01
C VAL A 144 5.50 5.23 -6.91
N GLU A 145 4.67 6.23 -7.19
CA GLU A 145 3.44 6.47 -6.41
C GLU A 145 2.28 5.74 -7.07
N CYS A 146 1.55 4.96 -6.30
CA CYS A 146 0.32 4.28 -6.72
C CYS A 146 -0.91 4.89 -6.06
N HIS A 147 -1.93 5.23 -6.84
CA HIS A 147 -3.23 5.67 -6.33
C HIS A 147 -4.27 4.55 -6.48
N LEU A 148 -4.93 4.19 -5.37
CA LEU A 148 -5.92 3.11 -5.32
C LEU A 148 -7.36 3.62 -5.43
N TYR A 149 -8.03 3.34 -6.55
CA TYR A 149 -9.48 3.52 -6.70
C TYR A 149 -10.30 2.36 -6.11
N THR A 150 -9.71 1.20 -5.99
CA THR A 150 -10.28 -0.01 -5.39
C THR A 150 -9.30 -0.57 -4.37
N GLY A 151 -9.74 -1.48 -3.49
CA GLY A 151 -8.88 -2.08 -2.46
C GLY A 151 -9.03 -3.61 -2.43
N ARG A 152 -8.50 -4.32 -3.46
CA ARG A 152 -8.49 -5.78 -3.46
C ARG A 152 -7.27 -6.29 -2.72
N THR A 153 -7.36 -7.51 -2.20
CA THR A 153 -6.23 -8.17 -1.54
C THR A 153 -5.00 -8.17 -2.45
N HIS A 154 -3.87 -7.70 -1.95
CA HIS A 154 -2.58 -7.59 -2.65
C HIS A 154 -2.63 -6.77 -3.96
N GLN A 155 -3.57 -5.83 -4.12
CA GLN A 155 -3.87 -5.21 -5.42
C GLN A 155 -2.64 -4.59 -6.09
N ILE A 156 -1.91 -3.68 -5.43
CA ILE A 156 -0.71 -3.04 -6.00
C ILE A 156 0.33 -4.10 -6.37
N ARG A 157 0.60 -5.04 -5.50
CA ARG A 157 1.57 -6.13 -5.69
C ARG A 157 1.26 -6.98 -6.92
N VAL A 158 -0.02 -7.34 -7.09
CA VAL A 158 -0.51 -8.10 -8.26
C VAL A 158 -0.45 -7.28 -9.53
N HIS A 159 -0.87 -6.00 -9.47
CA HIS A 159 -0.88 -5.11 -10.62
C HIS A 159 0.52 -4.81 -11.14
N MET A 160 1.45 -4.44 -10.26
CA MET A 160 2.83 -4.16 -10.67
C MET A 160 3.51 -5.42 -11.22
N ARG A 161 3.29 -6.59 -10.62
CA ARG A 161 3.74 -7.86 -11.21
C ARG A 161 3.12 -8.13 -12.59
N HIS A 162 1.84 -7.81 -12.78
CA HIS A 162 1.15 -8.01 -14.06
C HIS A 162 1.78 -7.22 -15.20
N ILE A 163 2.24 -6.02 -14.92
CA ILE A 163 3.00 -5.19 -15.89
C ILE A 163 4.51 -5.49 -15.90
N HIS A 164 4.93 -6.61 -15.31
CA HIS A 164 6.31 -7.12 -15.25
C HIS A 164 7.28 -6.35 -14.35
N HIS A 165 6.79 -5.47 -13.48
CA HIS A 165 7.56 -4.72 -12.50
C HIS A 165 7.15 -5.10 -11.06
N PRO A 166 7.48 -6.31 -10.57
CA PRO A 166 7.12 -6.71 -9.21
C PRO A 166 7.82 -5.84 -8.17
N LEU A 167 7.22 -5.72 -6.99
CA LEU A 167 7.77 -4.92 -5.89
C LEU A 167 9.07 -5.54 -5.37
N VAL A 168 10.01 -4.67 -5.04
CA VAL A 168 11.27 -5.06 -4.37
C VAL A 168 10.95 -5.64 -2.99
N GLY A 169 11.64 -6.71 -2.61
CA GLY A 169 11.45 -7.39 -1.33
C GLY A 169 10.16 -8.19 -1.18
N ASP A 170 9.27 -8.24 -2.19
CA ASP A 170 7.99 -8.94 -2.07
C ASP A 170 8.18 -10.47 -2.00
N PRO A 171 7.89 -11.12 -0.83
CA PRO A 171 8.12 -12.54 -0.66
C PRO A 171 7.16 -13.44 -1.44
N LEU A 172 6.02 -12.91 -1.91
CA LEU A 172 5.02 -13.69 -2.66
C LEU A 172 5.07 -13.45 -4.16
N TYR A 173 5.33 -12.22 -4.58
CA TYR A 173 5.21 -11.79 -5.98
C TYR A 173 6.52 -11.30 -6.57
N GLY A 174 7.55 -11.07 -5.74
CA GLY A 174 8.83 -10.50 -6.13
C GLY A 174 9.69 -11.39 -7.01
N LYS A 175 10.80 -10.83 -7.47
CA LYS A 175 11.89 -11.49 -8.17
C LYS A 175 13.11 -11.60 -7.26
N GLY A 176 13.92 -12.62 -7.49
CA GLY A 176 15.23 -12.76 -6.88
C GLY A 176 15.19 -12.87 -5.35
N ASN A 177 16.36 -12.71 -4.77
CA ASN A 177 16.60 -12.72 -3.33
C ASN A 177 17.85 -11.88 -3.00
N GLY A 178 18.09 -11.61 -1.72
CA GLY A 178 19.29 -10.90 -1.26
C GLY A 178 19.45 -9.52 -1.91
N ARG A 179 20.61 -9.26 -2.50
CA ARG A 179 21.00 -7.96 -3.07
C ARG A 179 20.01 -7.38 -4.08
N MET A 180 19.32 -8.20 -4.87
CA MET A 180 18.30 -7.69 -5.80
C MET A 180 17.10 -7.08 -5.08
N ASN A 181 16.88 -7.44 -3.82
CA ASN A 181 15.81 -6.92 -2.98
C ASN A 181 16.30 -5.87 -1.99
N LEU A 182 17.52 -5.33 -2.15
CA LEU A 182 18.11 -4.33 -1.25
C LEU A 182 18.00 -4.79 0.22
N ASP A 183 18.30 -6.06 0.46
CA ASP A 183 18.21 -6.76 1.73
C ASP A 183 16.85 -6.66 2.47
N LEU A 184 15.80 -6.24 1.76
CA LEU A 184 14.45 -6.22 2.30
C LEU A 184 13.86 -7.64 2.40
N ASP A 185 13.22 -7.93 3.52
CA ASP A 185 12.47 -9.16 3.81
C ASP A 185 10.95 -8.98 3.70
N ARG A 186 10.51 -7.82 3.20
CA ARG A 186 9.13 -7.45 2.95
C ARG A 186 8.98 -6.65 1.67
N GLN A 187 7.76 -6.58 1.13
CA GLN A 187 7.46 -5.73 0.00
C GLN A 187 7.75 -4.25 0.30
N PHE A 188 8.46 -3.57 -0.59
CA PHE A 188 8.59 -2.12 -0.55
C PHE A 188 7.23 -1.50 -0.89
N LEU A 189 6.39 -1.35 0.12
CA LEU A 189 5.05 -0.79 -0.02
C LEU A 189 4.64 -0.06 1.26
N HIS A 190 4.28 1.21 1.09
CA HIS A 190 3.92 2.10 2.19
C HIS A 190 2.72 2.97 1.83
N SER A 191 1.70 3.01 2.67
CA SER A 191 0.54 3.89 2.55
C SER A 191 0.91 5.29 3.06
N TRP A 192 1.44 6.14 2.19
CA TRP A 192 2.08 7.38 2.57
C TRP A 192 1.16 8.59 2.66
N SER A 193 0.03 8.58 1.93
CA SER A 193 -0.89 9.71 1.92
C SER A 193 -2.34 9.26 1.87
N VAL A 194 -3.17 9.88 2.70
CA VAL A 194 -4.63 9.72 2.71
C VAL A 194 -5.27 11.08 2.77
N GLN A 195 -6.19 11.35 1.83
CA GLN A 195 -6.95 12.59 1.78
C GLN A 195 -8.43 12.31 1.49
N PHE A 196 -9.32 13.01 2.18
CA PHE A 196 -10.77 12.94 1.95
C PHE A 196 -11.49 14.13 2.62
N GLU A 197 -12.69 14.43 2.18
CA GLU A 197 -13.61 15.31 2.90
C GLU A 197 -14.31 14.49 4.01
N HIS A 198 -14.24 14.96 5.26
CA HIS A 198 -14.81 14.26 6.38
C HIS A 198 -16.34 14.22 6.25
N PRO A 199 -16.95 13.02 6.20
CA PRO A 199 -18.34 12.88 5.73
C PRO A 199 -19.39 13.47 6.68
N ILE A 200 -19.00 13.86 7.89
CA ILE A 200 -19.91 14.45 8.90
C ILE A 200 -19.60 15.94 9.07
N THR A 201 -18.34 16.33 9.13
CA THR A 201 -17.96 17.75 9.40
C THR A 201 -17.74 18.56 8.12
N GLY A 202 -17.52 17.92 6.96
CA GLY A 202 -17.18 18.57 5.70
C GLY A 202 -15.74 19.11 5.64
N GLU A 203 -14.94 18.91 6.68
CA GLU A 203 -13.54 19.34 6.70
C GLU A 203 -12.67 18.44 5.82
N VAL A 204 -11.72 19.05 5.09
CA VAL A 204 -10.71 18.27 4.34
C VAL A 204 -9.69 17.72 5.33
N VAL A 205 -9.63 16.39 5.42
CA VAL A 205 -8.61 15.66 6.16
C VAL A 205 -7.52 15.24 5.19
N SER A 206 -6.29 15.68 5.44
CA SER A 206 -5.11 15.31 4.65
C SER A 206 -3.98 14.94 5.60
N CYS A 207 -3.45 13.72 5.45
CA CYS A 207 -2.34 13.24 6.25
C CYS A 207 -1.30 12.57 5.36
N ARG A 208 -0.04 12.68 5.79
CA ARG A 208 1.10 12.00 5.18
C ARG A 208 1.89 11.25 6.25
N ASP A 209 2.58 10.21 5.85
CA ASP A 209 3.40 9.35 6.68
C ASP A 209 4.74 9.13 5.98
N GLU A 210 5.83 9.40 6.65
CA GLU A 210 7.16 9.24 6.09
C GLU A 210 7.50 7.76 5.91
N LEU A 211 8.44 7.46 5.03
CA LEU A 211 8.91 6.09 4.85
C LEU A 211 9.52 5.58 6.16
N PRO A 212 9.18 4.36 6.60
CA PRO A 212 9.85 3.75 7.72
C PRO A 212 11.32 3.47 7.37
N TRP A 213 12.16 3.44 8.39
CA TRP A 213 13.62 3.41 8.28
C TRP A 213 14.16 2.34 7.31
N ASP A 214 13.56 1.15 7.27
CA ASP A 214 13.99 0.05 6.42
C ASP A 214 13.75 0.33 4.92
N LEU A 215 12.64 1.00 4.57
CA LEU A 215 12.37 1.42 3.20
C LEU A 215 13.20 2.66 2.81
N ALA A 216 13.37 3.60 3.74
CA ALA A 216 14.22 4.76 3.52
C ALA A 216 15.68 4.34 3.26
N ALA A 217 16.25 3.47 4.09
CA ALA A 217 17.60 2.95 3.91
C ALA A 217 17.79 2.22 2.58
N ALA A 218 16.81 1.40 2.17
CA ALA A 218 16.86 0.73 0.87
C ALA A 218 16.83 1.71 -0.32
N LEU A 219 16.15 2.85 -0.18
CA LEU A 219 16.11 3.88 -1.21
C LEU A 219 17.43 4.68 -1.23
N GLU A 220 18.01 4.95 -0.08
CA GLU A 220 19.33 5.59 0.07
C GLU A 220 20.45 4.81 -0.63
N GLU A 221 20.45 3.47 -0.57
CA GLU A 221 21.41 2.64 -1.29
C GLU A 221 21.40 2.86 -2.81
N LEU A 222 20.33 3.44 -3.34
CA LEU A 222 20.17 3.72 -4.77
C LEU A 222 20.56 5.15 -5.16
N HIS A 223 20.93 6.01 -4.20
CA HIS A 223 21.20 7.43 -4.46
C HIS A 223 22.15 7.65 -5.64
N ASP A 224 23.32 6.99 -5.62
CA ASP A 224 24.35 7.10 -6.67
C ASP A 224 23.95 6.50 -8.02
N ARG A 225 22.81 5.83 -8.08
CA ARG A 225 22.26 5.17 -9.27
C ARG A 225 21.08 5.93 -9.88
N SER A 226 20.75 7.10 -9.33
CA SER A 226 19.61 7.91 -9.81
C SER A 226 19.84 8.37 -11.25
N LEU A 227 18.85 8.13 -12.11
CA LEU A 227 18.76 8.68 -13.45
C LEU A 227 18.00 10.03 -13.48
N GLY A 228 17.66 10.54 -12.30
CA GLY A 228 16.89 11.76 -12.09
C GLY A 228 15.43 11.50 -11.77
N ARG A 229 14.83 12.51 -11.14
CA ARG A 229 13.42 12.53 -10.75
C ARG A 229 12.55 13.04 -11.89
N THR A 230 11.32 12.58 -11.94
CA THR A 230 10.26 13.20 -12.75
C THR A 230 9.75 14.47 -12.06
N ALA A 231 8.92 15.27 -12.74
CA ALA A 231 8.26 16.43 -12.11
C ALA A 231 7.42 16.04 -10.87
N ALA A 232 6.80 14.85 -10.87
CA ALA A 232 6.10 14.31 -9.70
C ALA A 232 7.10 13.92 -8.60
N GLY A 233 8.24 13.33 -8.97
CA GLY A 233 9.31 12.98 -8.06
C GLY A 233 9.90 14.18 -7.33
N ASP A 234 10.12 15.29 -8.02
CA ASP A 234 10.61 16.54 -7.41
C ASP A 234 9.67 17.09 -6.33
N VAL A 235 8.38 16.82 -6.43
CA VAL A 235 7.38 17.26 -5.45
C VAL A 235 7.23 16.26 -4.31
N ILE A 236 7.25 14.95 -4.59
CA ILE A 236 6.87 13.91 -3.63
C ILE A 236 8.08 13.40 -2.83
N VAL A 237 9.21 13.12 -3.50
CA VAL A 237 10.37 12.48 -2.85
C VAL A 237 10.89 13.27 -1.64
N PRO A 238 10.99 14.63 -1.66
CA PRO A 238 11.40 15.40 -0.49
C PRO A 238 10.48 15.26 0.73
N GLN A 239 9.26 14.76 0.54
CA GLN A 239 8.26 14.60 1.61
C GLN A 239 8.27 13.18 2.22
N LEU A 240 9.12 12.29 1.75
CA LEU A 240 9.19 10.89 2.19
C LEU A 240 10.05 10.70 3.46
N GLY A 241 10.64 11.77 4.00
CA GLY A 241 11.48 11.71 5.22
C GLY A 241 12.82 11.00 4.99
N LEU A 242 13.36 11.09 3.77
CA LEU A 242 14.73 10.65 3.47
C LEU A 242 15.70 11.59 4.16
N LEU A 243 16.86 11.07 4.59
CA LEU A 243 17.90 11.89 5.18
C LEU A 243 18.37 12.92 4.13
N GLU A 244 18.30 14.19 4.46
CA GLU A 244 18.93 15.23 3.67
C GLU A 244 20.44 15.18 3.95
N ASP A 245 21.28 15.11 2.90
CA ASP A 245 22.74 15.23 2.97
C ASP A 245 23.17 16.64 3.43
#